data_00a1ff7198e006957c4e4670a9a0fef3
#
_entry.id   00a1ff7198e006957c4e4670a9a0fef3
#
_cell.length_a   1.000
_cell.length_b   1.000
_cell.length_c   1.000
_cell.angle_alpha   90.00
_cell.angle_beta   90.00
_cell.angle_gamma   90.00
#
_symmetry.space_group_name_H-M   'P 1'
#
loop_
_entity.id
_entity.type
_entity.pdbx_description
1 polymer ?
#
loop_
_entity_poly.entity_id
_entity_poly.type
_entity_poly.pdbx_seq_one_letter_code
_entity_poly.pdbx_strand_id
1 'polypeptide(L)'
;MNKRVLITGGGRGIGAATARYLAGQGYHLCLNYRHDRASAEALVAEIRAQHPVSCIAVQADVSVEAEVVRLFEEMDARLGTITHLVNNAGILLPQMRVLEMSAERINKTLTTNVTSCFLCCREAVRRMAPGGAIVNVSSAAARLGSPGEYVDYAASKGAIDVLTRGLSLEVAAQGIRVNGVRPGFIYTEMHADGGEPGRVDRIKGNIPLQRGGQPVEVAAAIAWLLSEEASYATGTFIDVAGGR
;
A
#
# COMPACT_ATOMS: atom_id res chain seq x y z
N MET A 1 -6.43 7.10 21.56
CA MET A 1 -6.09 8.09 20.52
C MET A 1 -7.06 7.96 19.35
N ASN A 2 -7.51 9.08 18.75
CA ASN A 2 -8.24 8.98 17.47
C ASN A 2 -7.28 8.50 16.39
N LYS A 3 -7.51 7.29 15.86
CA LYS A 3 -6.68 6.67 14.83
C LYS A 3 -7.04 7.25 13.45
N ARG A 4 -6.11 7.93 12.81
CA ARG A 4 -6.29 8.56 11.48
C ARG A 4 -5.29 7.96 10.51
N VAL A 5 -5.79 7.31 9.46
CA VAL A 5 -4.96 6.60 8.48
C VAL A 5 -5.11 7.19 7.08
N LEU A 6 -3.98 7.43 6.43
CA LEU A 6 -3.90 7.68 4.99
C LEU A 6 -3.62 6.35 4.29
N ILE A 7 -4.43 6.02 3.28
CA ILE A 7 -4.22 4.85 2.41
C ILE A 7 -3.99 5.35 0.99
N THR A 8 -2.79 5.21 0.46
CA THR A 8 -2.51 5.56 -0.92
C THR A 8 -3.05 4.50 -1.87
N GLY A 9 -3.67 4.92 -3.00
CA GLY A 9 -4.37 3.99 -3.87
C GLY A 9 -5.54 3.28 -3.18
N GLY A 10 -6.25 3.98 -2.30
CA GLY A 10 -7.28 3.43 -1.41
C GLY A 10 -8.59 3.03 -2.07
N GLY A 11 -8.83 3.36 -3.34
CA GLY A 11 -10.15 3.23 -3.99
C GLY A 11 -10.49 1.83 -4.50
N ARG A 12 -9.53 0.90 -4.64
CA ARG A 12 -9.74 -0.45 -5.18
C ARG A 12 -8.80 -1.49 -4.58
N GLY A 13 -9.03 -2.77 -4.88
CA GLY A 13 -8.15 -3.88 -4.54
C GLY A 13 -7.80 -3.96 -3.05
N ILE A 14 -6.53 -4.15 -2.74
CA ILE A 14 -6.02 -4.25 -1.36
C ILE A 14 -6.28 -2.96 -0.58
N GLY A 15 -6.14 -1.79 -1.21
CA GLY A 15 -6.39 -0.49 -0.57
C GLY A 15 -7.83 -0.35 -0.08
N ALA A 16 -8.81 -0.69 -0.93
CA ALA A 16 -10.23 -0.64 -0.58
C ALA A 16 -10.60 -1.67 0.51
N ALA A 17 -10.06 -2.90 0.41
CA ALA A 17 -10.26 -3.91 1.45
C ALA A 17 -9.67 -3.46 2.80
N THR A 18 -8.49 -2.83 2.78
CA THR A 18 -7.85 -2.24 3.97
C THR A 18 -8.70 -1.12 4.55
N ALA A 19 -9.26 -0.24 3.70
CA ALA A 19 -10.13 0.84 4.15
C ALA A 19 -11.37 0.31 4.88
N ARG A 20 -12.07 -0.68 4.30
CA ARG A 20 -13.24 -1.33 4.96
C ARG A 20 -12.86 -1.97 6.29
N TYR A 21 -11.76 -2.70 6.30
CA TYR A 21 -11.28 -3.40 7.48
C TYR A 21 -10.96 -2.45 8.64
N LEU A 22 -10.23 -1.37 8.35
CA LEU A 22 -9.85 -0.37 9.34
C LEU A 22 -11.03 0.49 9.79
N ALA A 23 -12.00 0.78 8.92
CA ALA A 23 -13.25 1.44 9.29
C ALA A 23 -14.02 0.65 10.36
N GLY A 24 -14.10 -0.68 10.21
CA GLY A 24 -14.69 -1.58 11.21
C GLY A 24 -13.96 -1.59 12.56
N GLN A 25 -12.70 -1.14 12.58
CA GLN A 25 -11.88 -0.99 13.79
C GLN A 25 -11.86 0.46 14.33
N GLY A 26 -12.70 1.35 13.79
CA GLY A 26 -12.86 2.71 14.27
C GLY A 26 -11.79 3.70 13.78
N TYR A 27 -11.04 3.39 12.72
CA TYR A 27 -10.12 4.34 12.12
C TYR A 27 -10.86 5.39 11.28
N HIS A 28 -10.47 6.66 11.40
CA HIS A 28 -10.81 7.70 10.44
C HIS A 28 -9.89 7.59 9.22
N LEU A 29 -10.41 7.77 8.01
CA LEU A 29 -9.76 7.37 6.77
C LEU A 29 -9.60 8.52 5.79
N CYS A 30 -8.40 8.69 5.26
CA CYS A 30 -8.12 9.45 4.05
C CYS A 30 -7.76 8.47 2.93
N LEU A 31 -8.62 8.36 1.91
CA LEU A 31 -8.40 7.52 0.74
C LEU A 31 -7.80 8.36 -0.38
N ASN A 32 -6.54 8.15 -0.69
CA ASN A 32 -5.95 8.78 -1.86
C ASN A 32 -6.28 7.99 -3.13
N TYR A 33 -6.60 8.69 -4.19
CA TYR A 33 -6.76 8.15 -5.54
C TYR A 33 -6.11 9.08 -6.58
N ARG A 34 -5.75 8.53 -7.75
CA ARG A 34 -5.15 9.32 -8.84
C ARG A 34 -6.19 9.71 -9.91
N HIS A 35 -6.91 8.75 -10.45
CA HIS A 35 -7.82 8.94 -11.58
C HIS A 35 -9.27 8.55 -11.29
N ASP A 36 -9.48 7.44 -10.58
CA ASP A 36 -10.81 6.86 -10.37
C ASP A 36 -11.51 7.49 -9.16
N ARG A 37 -12.05 8.68 -9.41
CA ARG A 37 -12.84 9.43 -8.43
C ARG A 37 -14.11 8.69 -8.03
N ALA A 38 -14.78 8.08 -9.00
CA ALA A 38 -16.07 7.43 -8.78
C ALA A 38 -15.94 6.27 -7.78
N SER A 39 -14.97 5.38 -7.97
CA SER A 39 -14.72 4.28 -7.04
C SER A 39 -14.32 4.76 -5.65
N ALA A 40 -13.48 5.81 -5.55
CA ALA A 40 -13.06 6.36 -4.27
C ALA A 40 -14.23 6.99 -3.50
N GLU A 41 -15.08 7.79 -4.16
CA GLU A 41 -16.24 8.43 -3.55
C GLU A 41 -17.33 7.41 -3.17
N ALA A 42 -17.57 6.40 -4.00
CA ALA A 42 -18.49 5.31 -3.68
C ALA A 42 -18.06 4.55 -2.42
N LEU A 43 -16.75 4.25 -2.29
CA LEU A 43 -16.21 3.62 -1.09
C LEU A 43 -16.33 4.52 0.15
N VAL A 44 -16.10 5.82 0.02
CA VAL A 44 -16.33 6.78 1.12
C VAL A 44 -17.77 6.77 1.57
N ALA A 45 -18.73 6.79 0.63
CA ALA A 45 -20.16 6.75 0.94
C ALA A 45 -20.54 5.43 1.64
N GLU A 46 -20.06 4.29 1.14
CA GLU A 46 -20.25 2.97 1.75
C GLU A 46 -19.75 2.94 3.21
N ILE A 47 -18.50 3.35 3.44
CA ILE A 47 -17.87 3.33 4.77
C ILE A 47 -18.64 4.21 5.75
N ARG A 48 -19.02 5.43 5.34
CA ARG A 48 -19.78 6.35 6.20
C ARG A 48 -21.18 5.83 6.56
N ALA A 49 -21.78 5.06 5.67
CA ALA A 49 -23.09 4.45 5.93
C ALA A 49 -23.02 3.29 6.92
N GLN A 50 -21.89 2.58 6.97
CA GLN A 50 -21.74 1.35 7.77
C GLN A 50 -21.01 1.57 9.09
N HIS A 51 -20.20 2.63 9.21
CA HIS A 51 -19.33 2.84 10.36
C HIS A 51 -19.35 4.30 10.83
N PRO A 52 -19.35 4.56 12.16
CA PRO A 52 -19.36 5.91 12.74
C PRO A 52 -17.96 6.56 12.68
N VAL A 53 -17.33 6.55 11.51
CA VAL A 53 -15.98 7.11 11.28
C VAL A 53 -16.00 8.19 10.20
N SER A 54 -15.08 9.14 10.30
CA SER A 54 -14.85 10.09 9.20
C SER A 54 -14.05 9.39 8.11
N CYS A 55 -14.51 9.50 6.86
CA CYS A 55 -13.83 8.99 5.69
C CYS A 55 -13.85 10.05 4.59
N ILE A 56 -12.71 10.37 4.00
CA ILE A 56 -12.60 11.33 2.89
C ILE A 56 -11.83 10.71 1.74
N ALA A 57 -12.10 11.17 0.53
CA ALA A 57 -11.28 10.90 -0.64
C ALA A 57 -10.51 12.16 -1.04
N VAL A 58 -9.24 12.01 -1.40
CA VAL A 58 -8.37 13.09 -1.86
C VAL A 58 -7.63 12.66 -3.10
N GLN A 59 -7.80 13.43 -4.19
CA GLN A 59 -7.08 13.18 -5.44
C GLN A 59 -5.65 13.69 -5.33
N ALA A 60 -4.67 12.83 -5.61
CA ALA A 60 -3.28 13.21 -5.76
C ALA A 60 -2.50 12.13 -6.53
N ASP A 61 -1.59 12.54 -7.40
CA ASP A 61 -0.54 11.67 -7.91
C ASP A 61 0.61 11.65 -6.88
N VAL A 62 0.67 10.57 -6.12
CA VAL A 62 1.69 10.43 -5.05
C VAL A 62 3.12 10.28 -5.56
N SER A 63 3.32 10.21 -6.88
CA SER A 63 4.65 10.29 -7.51
C SER A 63 5.15 11.73 -7.71
N VAL A 64 4.27 12.73 -7.45
CA VAL A 64 4.56 14.17 -7.60
C VAL A 64 4.64 14.81 -6.21
N GLU A 65 5.81 15.34 -5.86
CA GLU A 65 6.09 15.87 -4.51
C GLU A 65 5.09 16.92 -4.05
N ALA A 66 4.79 17.92 -4.88
CA ALA A 66 3.84 18.99 -4.53
C ALA A 66 2.43 18.44 -4.27
N GLU A 67 1.99 17.39 -4.98
CA GLU A 67 0.70 16.77 -4.76
C GLU A 67 0.67 15.94 -3.46
N VAL A 68 1.80 15.31 -3.10
CA VAL A 68 1.92 14.63 -1.80
C VAL A 68 1.81 15.62 -0.65
N VAL A 69 2.54 16.74 -0.71
CA VAL A 69 2.44 17.78 0.33
C VAL A 69 0.99 18.27 0.48
N ARG A 70 0.32 18.62 -0.62
CA ARG A 70 -1.09 19.03 -0.62
C ARG A 70 -2.03 17.96 -0.07
N LEU A 71 -1.80 16.67 -0.40
CA LEU A 71 -2.59 15.54 0.11
C LEU A 71 -2.55 15.49 1.65
N PHE A 72 -1.37 15.64 2.24
CA PHE A 72 -1.22 15.64 3.70
C PHE A 72 -1.80 16.89 4.34
N GLU A 73 -1.67 18.07 3.73
CA GLU A 73 -2.30 19.31 4.20
C GLU A 73 -3.84 19.21 4.18
N GLU A 74 -4.43 18.65 3.11
CA GLU A 74 -5.87 18.40 3.06
C GLU A 74 -6.33 17.39 4.12
N MET A 75 -5.55 16.32 4.36
CA MET A 75 -5.84 15.39 5.44
C MET A 75 -5.81 16.07 6.80
N ASP A 76 -4.75 16.84 7.08
CA ASP A 76 -4.61 17.57 8.35
C ASP A 76 -5.78 18.54 8.58
N ALA A 77 -6.20 19.27 7.56
CA ALA A 77 -7.30 20.23 7.64
C ALA A 77 -8.68 19.57 7.85
N ARG A 78 -8.92 18.39 7.26
CA ARG A 78 -10.24 17.74 7.23
C ARG A 78 -10.43 16.63 8.26
N LEU A 79 -9.36 15.95 8.66
CA LEU A 79 -9.38 14.84 9.61
C LEU A 79 -8.49 15.08 10.83
N GLY A 80 -7.53 15.99 10.71
CA GLY A 80 -6.45 16.21 11.69
C GLY A 80 -5.22 15.38 11.40
N THR A 81 -4.18 15.59 12.19
CA THR A 81 -2.84 15.02 11.99
C THR A 81 -2.83 13.51 11.87
N ILE A 82 -2.12 13.00 10.88
CA ILE A 82 -1.97 11.58 10.59
C ILE A 82 -1.37 10.82 11.76
N THR A 83 -1.89 9.63 12.03
CA THR A 83 -1.32 8.68 13.01
C THR A 83 -0.83 7.38 12.34
N HIS A 84 -1.39 7.03 11.19
CA HIS A 84 -1.08 5.78 10.48
C HIS A 84 -1.00 6.03 8.97
N LEU A 85 -0.04 5.36 8.31
CA LEU A 85 0.11 5.41 6.85
C LEU A 85 0.11 3.99 6.27
N VAL A 86 -0.63 3.79 5.19
CA VAL A 86 -0.55 2.59 4.35
C VAL A 86 -0.11 3.03 2.95
N ASN A 87 1.15 2.75 2.60
CA ASN A 87 1.66 2.94 1.25
C ASN A 87 1.27 1.74 0.40
N ASN A 88 0.13 1.85 -0.28
CA ASN A 88 -0.42 0.79 -1.13
C ASN A 88 -0.39 1.17 -2.63
N ALA A 89 -0.32 2.44 -2.98
CA ALA A 89 -0.25 2.86 -4.38
C ALA A 89 0.91 2.19 -5.12
N GLY A 90 0.63 1.73 -6.33
CA GLY A 90 1.63 1.13 -7.20
C GLY A 90 1.01 0.71 -8.53
N ILE A 91 1.87 0.53 -9.52
CA ILE A 91 1.51 0.08 -10.86
C ILE A 91 2.21 -1.22 -11.21
N LEU A 92 1.56 -2.01 -12.03
CA LEU A 92 2.09 -3.15 -12.76
C LEU A 92 1.84 -2.91 -14.24
N LEU A 93 2.90 -2.86 -15.04
CA LEU A 93 2.79 -2.66 -16.50
C LEU A 93 2.74 -4.03 -17.19
N PRO A 94 2.30 -4.13 -18.48
CA PRO A 94 2.25 -5.40 -19.19
C PRO A 94 3.58 -6.16 -19.15
N GLN A 95 3.51 -7.50 -19.18
CA GLN A 95 4.67 -8.40 -19.13
C GLN A 95 5.72 -8.03 -20.19
N MET A 96 6.99 -8.03 -19.79
CA MET A 96 8.09 -7.70 -20.68
C MET A 96 9.41 -8.23 -20.15
N ARG A 97 10.28 -8.71 -21.03
CA ARG A 97 11.67 -9.08 -20.67
C ARG A 97 12.53 -7.83 -20.52
N VAL A 98 13.55 -7.90 -19.66
CA VAL A 98 14.45 -6.76 -19.41
C VAL A 98 15.08 -6.23 -20.69
N LEU A 99 15.45 -7.10 -21.64
CA LEU A 99 16.04 -6.70 -22.92
C LEU A 99 15.15 -5.80 -23.79
N GLU A 100 13.85 -5.80 -23.52
CA GLU A 100 12.83 -5.05 -24.28
C GLU A 100 12.36 -3.78 -23.54
N MET A 101 12.75 -3.63 -22.26
CA MET A 101 12.29 -2.51 -21.43
C MET A 101 12.95 -1.20 -21.83
N SER A 102 12.15 -0.19 -22.12
CA SER A 102 12.66 1.17 -22.29
C SER A 102 13.00 1.83 -20.95
N ALA A 103 13.91 2.80 -20.98
CA ALA A 103 14.23 3.64 -19.82
C ALA A 103 13.00 4.37 -19.28
N GLU A 104 12.09 4.81 -20.15
CA GLU A 104 10.82 5.44 -19.77
C GLU A 104 9.96 4.50 -18.91
N ARG A 105 9.79 3.23 -19.32
CA ARG A 105 9.07 2.21 -18.57
C ARG A 105 9.69 1.98 -17.18
N ILE A 106 11.01 1.80 -17.15
CA ILE A 106 11.75 1.57 -15.90
C ILE A 106 11.55 2.76 -14.95
N ASN A 107 11.77 3.99 -15.45
CA ASN A 107 11.60 5.21 -14.67
C ASN A 107 10.15 5.38 -14.18
N LYS A 108 9.16 5.12 -15.02
CA LYS A 108 7.75 5.19 -14.64
C LYS A 108 7.42 4.23 -13.50
N THR A 109 7.90 2.97 -13.58
CA THR A 109 7.71 1.98 -12.52
C THR A 109 8.37 2.41 -11.23
N LEU A 110 9.63 2.85 -11.26
CA LEU A 110 10.37 3.28 -10.08
C LEU A 110 9.78 4.56 -9.47
N THR A 111 9.46 5.55 -10.29
CA THR A 111 8.87 6.82 -9.81
C THR A 111 7.51 6.57 -9.15
N THR A 112 6.66 5.76 -9.77
CA THR A 112 5.31 5.50 -9.22
C THR A 112 5.35 4.59 -7.99
N ASN A 113 6.18 3.56 -7.97
CA ASN A 113 6.16 2.57 -6.88
C ASN A 113 7.11 2.93 -5.74
N VAL A 114 8.27 3.55 -6.04
CA VAL A 114 9.33 3.78 -5.05
C VAL A 114 9.35 5.23 -4.58
N THR A 115 9.49 6.19 -5.50
CA THR A 115 9.55 7.62 -5.13
C THR A 115 8.30 8.04 -4.35
N SER A 116 7.10 7.60 -4.76
CA SER A 116 5.85 7.86 -4.05
C SER A 116 5.90 7.40 -2.59
N CYS A 117 6.42 6.21 -2.36
CA CYS A 117 6.53 5.63 -1.02
C CYS A 117 7.48 6.45 -0.13
N PHE A 118 8.64 6.87 -0.67
CA PHE A 118 9.56 7.76 0.04
C PHE A 118 8.90 9.10 0.40
N LEU A 119 8.22 9.74 -0.55
CA LEU A 119 7.55 11.02 -0.35
C LEU A 119 6.47 10.93 0.73
N CYS A 120 5.62 9.91 0.66
CA CYS A 120 4.56 9.70 1.65
C CYS A 120 5.13 9.35 3.04
N CYS A 121 6.16 8.50 3.13
CA CYS A 121 6.84 8.21 4.39
C CYS A 121 7.45 9.48 5.00
N ARG A 122 8.13 10.30 4.20
CA ARG A 122 8.73 11.56 4.65
C ARG A 122 7.67 12.51 5.24
N GLU A 123 6.58 12.73 4.54
CA GLU A 123 5.51 13.62 5.01
C GLU A 123 4.78 13.06 6.24
N ALA A 124 4.63 11.74 6.33
CA ALA A 124 4.04 11.10 7.50
C ALA A 124 4.93 11.25 8.74
N VAL A 125 6.23 10.95 8.63
CA VAL A 125 7.17 11.05 9.75
C VAL A 125 7.30 12.49 10.28
N ARG A 126 7.25 13.49 9.38
CA ARG A 126 7.26 14.92 9.79
C ARG A 126 6.08 15.32 10.68
N ARG A 127 4.97 14.58 10.62
CA ARG A 127 3.70 14.90 11.28
C ARG A 127 3.33 13.97 12.42
N MET A 128 3.78 12.72 12.34
CA MET A 128 3.41 11.69 13.32
C MET A 128 3.99 11.98 14.70
N ALA A 129 3.15 11.84 15.72
CA ALA A 129 3.58 11.76 17.11
C ALA A 129 4.00 10.32 17.49
N PRO A 130 4.67 10.11 18.63
CA PRO A 130 4.95 8.77 19.16
C PRO A 130 3.70 7.90 19.22
N GLY A 131 3.84 6.63 18.87
CA GLY A 131 2.75 5.66 18.70
C GLY A 131 2.24 5.56 17.26
N GLY A 132 2.80 6.34 16.32
CA GLY A 132 2.50 6.24 14.90
C GLY A 132 2.95 4.92 14.29
N ALA A 133 2.28 4.49 13.20
CA ALA A 133 2.67 3.28 12.47
C ALA A 133 2.52 3.45 10.96
N ILE A 134 3.50 2.92 10.22
CA ILE A 134 3.55 2.90 8.75
C ILE A 134 3.59 1.44 8.28
N VAL A 135 2.76 1.11 7.30
CA VAL A 135 2.81 -0.18 6.61
C VAL A 135 3.01 0.06 5.12
N ASN A 136 4.10 -0.50 4.58
CA ASN A 136 4.41 -0.46 3.16
C ASN A 136 3.96 -1.76 2.48
N VAL A 137 3.13 -1.65 1.45
CA VAL A 137 2.70 -2.81 0.65
C VAL A 137 3.77 -3.10 -0.41
N SER A 138 4.62 -4.06 -0.08
CA SER A 138 5.61 -4.65 -0.97
C SER A 138 4.98 -5.74 -1.86
N SER A 139 5.67 -6.83 -2.12
CA SER A 139 5.19 -8.00 -2.87
C SER A 139 6.11 -9.19 -2.65
N ALA A 140 5.59 -10.41 -2.77
CA ALA A 140 6.41 -11.61 -2.91
C ALA A 140 7.37 -11.52 -4.11
N ALA A 141 7.04 -10.72 -5.12
CA ALA A 141 7.91 -10.44 -6.27
C ALA A 141 9.29 -9.89 -5.87
N ALA A 142 9.38 -9.13 -4.76
CA ALA A 142 10.65 -8.63 -4.23
C ALA A 142 11.66 -9.76 -3.94
N ARG A 143 11.17 -10.96 -3.59
CA ARG A 143 11.99 -12.16 -3.31
C ARG A 143 12.10 -13.08 -4.51
N LEU A 144 11.04 -13.15 -5.34
CA LEU A 144 10.95 -14.07 -6.49
C LEU A 144 11.58 -13.51 -7.76
N GLY A 145 11.77 -12.19 -7.86
CA GLY A 145 12.38 -11.51 -9.01
C GLY A 145 11.50 -11.42 -10.25
N SER A 146 10.40 -12.16 -10.35
CA SER A 146 9.46 -12.18 -11.50
C SER A 146 10.15 -12.29 -12.87
N PRO A 147 11.04 -13.30 -13.10
CA PRO A 147 11.84 -13.40 -14.32
C PRO A 147 10.95 -13.58 -15.55
N GLY A 148 11.29 -12.85 -16.63
CA GLY A 148 10.59 -12.89 -17.91
C GLY A 148 9.24 -12.15 -17.93
N GLU A 149 8.78 -11.61 -16.81
CA GLU A 149 7.47 -10.97 -16.69
C GLU A 149 7.57 -9.52 -16.19
N TYR A 150 8.06 -9.29 -14.95
CA TYR A 150 7.93 -8.01 -14.25
C TYR A 150 9.16 -7.71 -13.39
N VAL A 151 10.38 -7.80 -13.95
CA VAL A 151 11.62 -7.58 -13.19
C VAL A 151 11.71 -6.15 -12.68
N ASP A 152 11.22 -5.16 -13.44
CA ASP A 152 11.13 -3.75 -13.04
C ASP A 152 10.23 -3.54 -11.82
N TYR A 153 9.05 -4.19 -11.81
CA TYR A 153 8.15 -4.20 -10.66
C TYR A 153 8.80 -4.90 -9.45
N ALA A 154 9.38 -6.08 -9.64
CA ALA A 154 10.06 -6.82 -8.58
C ALA A 154 11.18 -6.00 -7.94
N ALA A 155 12.01 -5.33 -8.76
CA ALA A 155 13.04 -4.42 -8.30
C ALA A 155 12.46 -3.25 -7.50
N SER A 156 11.34 -2.66 -7.95
CA SER A 156 10.66 -1.60 -7.21
C SER A 156 10.19 -2.07 -5.84
N LYS A 157 9.69 -3.31 -5.73
CA LYS A 157 9.24 -3.88 -4.45
C LYS A 157 10.40 -4.28 -3.53
N GLY A 158 11.54 -4.69 -4.10
CA GLY A 158 12.80 -4.84 -3.36
C GLY A 158 13.30 -3.52 -2.74
N ALA A 159 13.17 -2.41 -3.48
CA ALA A 159 13.48 -1.08 -2.95
C ALA A 159 12.56 -0.71 -1.77
N ILE A 160 11.26 -1.06 -1.82
CA ILE A 160 10.33 -0.85 -0.71
C ILE A 160 10.73 -1.67 0.52
N ASP A 161 11.24 -2.89 0.34
CA ASP A 161 11.71 -3.72 1.44
C ASP A 161 12.89 -3.05 2.16
N VAL A 162 13.87 -2.52 1.39
CA VAL A 162 15.03 -1.82 1.96
C VAL A 162 14.61 -0.52 2.64
N LEU A 163 13.74 0.28 2.00
CA LEU A 163 13.18 1.50 2.60
C LEU A 163 12.50 1.20 3.94
N THR A 164 11.65 0.17 3.99
CA THR A 164 10.93 -0.23 5.20
C THR A 164 11.90 -0.52 6.34
N ARG A 165 12.94 -1.29 6.07
CA ARG A 165 13.97 -1.62 7.07
C ARG A 165 14.78 -0.40 7.49
N GLY A 166 15.29 0.40 6.55
CA GLY A 166 16.08 1.59 6.83
C GLY A 166 15.29 2.60 7.66
N LEU A 167 14.09 2.95 7.21
CA LEU A 167 13.25 3.93 7.89
C LEU A 167 12.82 3.45 9.29
N SER A 168 12.56 2.15 9.46
CA SER A 168 12.20 1.60 10.77
C SER A 168 13.27 1.86 11.84
N LEU A 169 14.54 1.81 11.46
CA LEU A 169 15.67 2.09 12.33
C LEU A 169 15.83 3.60 12.62
N GLU A 170 15.61 4.44 11.60
CA GLU A 170 15.73 5.90 11.73
C GLU A 170 14.70 6.49 12.70
N VAL A 171 13.46 5.96 12.69
CA VAL A 171 12.34 6.55 13.43
C VAL A 171 11.93 5.79 14.69
N ALA A 172 12.60 4.68 15.01
CA ALA A 172 12.30 3.87 16.19
C ALA A 172 12.38 4.69 17.49
N ALA A 173 13.42 5.52 17.64
CA ALA A 173 13.58 6.38 18.82
C ALA A 173 12.49 7.48 18.92
N GLN A 174 11.78 7.76 17.83
CA GLN A 174 10.62 8.67 17.82
C GLN A 174 9.32 7.96 18.21
N GLY A 175 9.37 6.64 18.49
CA GLY A 175 8.20 5.83 18.81
C GLY A 175 7.31 5.55 17.59
N ILE A 176 7.85 5.62 16.39
CA ILE A 176 7.14 5.30 15.14
C ILE A 176 7.59 3.92 14.63
N ARG A 177 6.63 3.05 14.32
CA ARG A 177 6.89 1.72 13.77
C ARG A 177 6.73 1.71 12.25
N VAL A 178 7.62 1.04 11.54
CA VAL A 178 7.55 0.90 10.08
C VAL A 178 7.72 -0.57 9.72
N ASN A 179 6.70 -1.14 9.08
CA ASN A 179 6.67 -2.55 8.70
C ASN A 179 6.20 -2.71 7.25
N GLY A 180 6.29 -3.91 6.73
CA GLY A 180 5.82 -4.24 5.40
C GLY A 180 4.93 -5.47 5.35
N VAL A 181 4.11 -5.56 4.30
CA VAL A 181 3.45 -6.78 3.89
C VAL A 181 3.93 -7.17 2.51
N ARG A 182 4.08 -8.47 2.23
CA ARG A 182 4.41 -9.01 0.92
C ARG A 182 3.27 -9.88 0.42
N PRO A 183 2.27 -9.30 -0.27
CA PRO A 183 1.22 -10.08 -0.91
C PRO A 183 1.82 -10.96 -2.01
N GLY A 184 1.28 -12.17 -2.15
CA GLY A 184 1.51 -13.03 -3.30
C GLY A 184 0.52 -12.74 -4.43
N PHE A 185 -0.08 -13.78 -4.98
CA PHE A 185 -1.09 -13.68 -6.04
C PHE A 185 -2.47 -13.43 -5.42
N ILE A 186 -2.89 -12.17 -5.39
CA ILE A 186 -4.14 -11.69 -4.79
C ILE A 186 -5.12 -11.32 -5.90
N TYR A 187 -6.38 -11.72 -5.78
CA TYR A 187 -7.44 -11.35 -6.72
C TYR A 187 -7.72 -9.85 -6.65
N THR A 188 -7.11 -9.10 -7.57
CA THR A 188 -7.25 -7.65 -7.73
C THR A 188 -7.23 -7.26 -9.20
N GLU A 189 -7.70 -6.07 -9.49
CA GLU A 189 -7.70 -5.48 -10.85
C GLU A 189 -6.28 -5.19 -11.37
N MET A 190 -5.28 -5.16 -10.50
CA MET A 190 -3.87 -4.92 -10.88
C MET A 190 -3.35 -5.92 -11.92
N HIS A 191 -3.84 -7.18 -11.91
CA HIS A 191 -3.46 -8.18 -12.90
C HIS A 191 -4.00 -7.86 -14.29
N ALA A 192 -5.20 -7.26 -14.38
CA ALA A 192 -5.76 -6.76 -15.64
C ALA A 192 -4.94 -5.56 -16.15
N ASP A 193 -4.55 -4.62 -15.28
CA ASP A 193 -3.66 -3.51 -15.63
C ASP A 193 -2.31 -4.02 -16.17
N GLY A 194 -1.79 -5.13 -15.62
CA GLY A 194 -0.60 -5.83 -16.06
C GLY A 194 -0.78 -6.69 -17.32
N GLY A 195 -1.95 -6.63 -17.97
CA GLY A 195 -2.24 -7.32 -19.22
C GLY A 195 -2.70 -8.78 -19.07
N GLU A 196 -2.88 -9.30 -17.85
CA GLU A 196 -3.27 -10.68 -17.60
C GLU A 196 -4.34 -10.80 -16.49
N PRO A 197 -5.61 -10.51 -16.76
CA PRO A 197 -6.68 -10.57 -15.74
C PRO A 197 -6.86 -11.96 -15.11
N GLY A 198 -6.60 -13.04 -15.84
CA GLY A 198 -6.67 -14.43 -15.38
C GLY A 198 -5.41 -14.97 -14.70
N ARG A 199 -4.40 -14.12 -14.40
CA ARG A 199 -3.10 -14.54 -13.88
C ARG A 199 -3.18 -15.41 -12.62
N VAL A 200 -4.01 -15.02 -11.67
CA VAL A 200 -4.16 -15.75 -10.40
C VAL A 200 -4.63 -17.18 -10.65
N ASP A 201 -5.63 -17.35 -11.51
CA ASP A 201 -6.18 -18.66 -11.84
C ASP A 201 -5.18 -19.55 -12.61
N ARG A 202 -4.37 -18.95 -13.48
CA ARG A 202 -3.29 -19.69 -14.19
C ARG A 202 -2.22 -20.21 -13.23
N ILE A 203 -1.90 -19.44 -12.17
CA ILE A 203 -0.76 -19.75 -11.29
C ILE A 203 -1.16 -20.51 -10.02
N LYS A 204 -2.44 -20.44 -9.61
CA LYS A 204 -2.91 -20.99 -8.31
C LYS A 204 -2.48 -22.43 -8.03
N GLY A 205 -2.40 -23.28 -9.05
CA GLY A 205 -1.93 -24.66 -8.93
C GLY A 205 -0.47 -24.81 -8.49
N ASN A 206 0.35 -23.77 -8.66
CA ASN A 206 1.76 -23.73 -8.23
C ASN A 206 1.93 -23.02 -6.87
N ILE A 207 0.86 -22.56 -6.23
CA ILE A 207 0.87 -21.99 -4.89
C ILE A 207 0.65 -23.12 -3.88
N PRO A 208 1.43 -23.24 -2.80
CA PRO A 208 1.24 -24.31 -1.81
C PRO A 208 -0.19 -24.43 -1.26
N LEU A 209 -0.87 -23.29 -0.99
CA LEU A 209 -2.28 -23.30 -0.57
C LEU A 209 -3.28 -23.53 -1.72
N GLN A 210 -2.83 -23.79 -2.95
CA GLN A 210 -3.63 -24.16 -4.14
C GLN A 210 -4.74 -23.16 -4.49
N ARG A 211 -4.62 -21.90 -4.08
CA ARG A 211 -5.54 -20.82 -4.40
C ARG A 211 -4.85 -19.44 -4.42
N GLY A 212 -5.48 -18.49 -5.05
CA GLY A 212 -5.14 -17.07 -4.86
C GLY A 212 -5.59 -16.56 -3.48
N GLY A 213 -4.97 -15.49 -3.03
CA GLY A 213 -5.38 -14.76 -1.84
C GLY A 213 -6.50 -13.77 -2.14
N GLN A 214 -7.28 -13.42 -1.12
CA GLN A 214 -8.27 -12.37 -1.19
C GLN A 214 -7.71 -11.05 -0.63
N PRO A 215 -8.11 -9.87 -1.14
CA PRO A 215 -7.65 -8.59 -0.63
C PRO A 215 -7.83 -8.41 0.88
N VAL A 216 -8.90 -8.97 1.46
CA VAL A 216 -9.18 -8.92 2.90
C VAL A 216 -8.15 -9.68 3.73
N GLU A 217 -7.51 -10.72 3.20
CA GLU A 217 -6.45 -11.46 3.90
C GLU A 217 -5.19 -10.60 4.07
N VAL A 218 -4.90 -9.76 3.06
CA VAL A 218 -3.81 -8.78 3.14
C VAL A 218 -4.19 -7.63 4.08
N ALA A 219 -5.44 -7.16 4.01
CA ALA A 219 -5.95 -6.08 4.86
C ALA A 219 -5.85 -6.44 6.36
N ALA A 220 -6.15 -7.69 6.72
CA ALA A 220 -6.01 -8.18 8.10
C ALA A 220 -4.57 -8.10 8.62
N ALA A 221 -3.58 -8.48 7.80
CA ALA A 221 -2.17 -8.37 8.14
C ALA A 221 -1.72 -6.90 8.28
N ILE A 222 -2.17 -6.02 7.37
CA ILE A 222 -1.93 -4.57 7.46
C ILE A 222 -2.51 -4.02 8.77
N ALA A 223 -3.75 -4.36 9.08
CA ALA A 223 -4.44 -3.87 10.28
C ALA A 223 -3.72 -4.31 11.56
N TRP A 224 -3.27 -5.56 11.64
CA TRP A 224 -2.49 -6.04 12.77
C TRP A 224 -1.17 -5.25 12.93
N LEU A 225 -0.42 -5.03 11.85
CA LEU A 225 0.83 -4.26 11.89
C LEU A 225 0.62 -2.79 12.31
N LEU A 226 -0.55 -2.22 12.02
CA LEU A 226 -0.90 -0.86 12.47
C LEU A 226 -1.36 -0.84 13.93
N SER A 227 -1.85 -1.94 14.47
CA SER A 227 -2.45 -2.00 15.81
C SER A 227 -1.42 -1.97 16.94
N GLU A 228 -1.90 -1.77 18.17
CA GLU A 228 -1.08 -1.84 19.39
C GLU A 228 -0.60 -3.26 19.71
N GLU A 229 -1.30 -4.29 19.18
CA GLU A 229 -0.88 -5.69 19.31
C GLU A 229 0.48 -5.96 18.65
N ALA A 230 0.84 -5.15 17.63
CA ALA A 230 2.15 -5.18 16.98
C ALA A 230 3.17 -4.21 17.59
N SER A 231 3.00 -3.79 18.85
CA SER A 231 3.82 -2.74 19.50
C SER A 231 5.32 -3.04 19.53
N TYR A 232 5.72 -4.31 19.47
CA TYR A 232 7.14 -4.72 19.42
C TYR A 232 7.60 -5.13 18.02
N ALA A 233 6.79 -4.87 16.98
CA ALA A 233 7.10 -5.17 15.59
C ALA A 233 7.49 -3.88 14.84
N THR A 234 8.76 -3.77 14.44
CA THR A 234 9.25 -2.73 13.51
C THR A 234 10.35 -3.31 12.62
N GLY A 235 10.44 -2.87 11.37
CA GLY A 235 11.36 -3.40 10.37
C GLY A 235 11.04 -4.83 9.91
N THR A 236 9.87 -5.36 10.24
CA THR A 236 9.45 -6.73 9.91
C THR A 236 8.54 -6.76 8.67
N PHE A 237 8.37 -7.98 8.15
CA PHE A 237 7.50 -8.25 7.00
C PHE A 237 6.59 -9.44 7.29
N ILE A 238 5.32 -9.31 6.90
CA ILE A 238 4.39 -10.44 6.84
C ILE A 238 4.21 -10.85 5.37
N ASP A 239 4.60 -12.08 5.04
CA ASP A 239 4.35 -12.67 3.73
C ASP A 239 2.91 -13.23 3.69
N VAL A 240 2.02 -12.60 2.92
CA VAL A 240 0.64 -13.06 2.68
C VAL A 240 0.58 -13.66 1.28
N ALA A 241 1.27 -14.80 1.09
CA ALA A 241 1.61 -15.31 -0.24
C ALA A 241 1.24 -16.78 -0.45
N GLY A 242 0.49 -17.41 0.46
CA GLY A 242 0.05 -18.79 0.32
C GLY A 242 1.17 -19.83 0.35
N GLY A 243 2.33 -19.49 0.94
CA GLY A 243 3.51 -20.38 1.05
C GLY A 243 4.59 -20.12 -0.01
N ARG A 244 4.51 -19.03 -0.78
CA ARG A 244 5.52 -18.61 -1.77
C ARG A 244 6.46 -17.56 -1.25
#